data_33f91c9634ce915e432b7a03704387c9
#
_entry.id   33f91c9634ce915e432b7a03704387c9
#
_cell.length_a   1.000
_cell.length_b   1.000
_cell.length_c   1.000
_cell.angle_alpha   90.00
_cell.angle_beta   90.00
_cell.angle_gamma   90.00
#
_symmetry.space_group_name_H-M   'P 1'
#
loop_
_entity.id
_entity.type
_entity.pdbx_description
1 polymer ?
#
loop_
_entity_poly.entity_id
_entity_poly.type
_entity_poly.pdbx_seq_one_letter_code
_entity_poly.pdbx_strand_id
1 'polypeptide(L)'
;MIGNSITTRLIVLLTLSAVVIIGSGMLLDYRLSSEQVLERVQLESQDAVRAAVTDMEHWLDGVEGSTRLLARILQQRDYSHEGLQQMLKDVVENNQDIYGATIALNPAQAGSSRGFAPYYFHRQGILTYANLADEQYQYPEQAWYRDTVAAGKPVWVTPYFDAGGGDILMTTYAVPVFRVDGDGQRERRSRDSCHPPRRRPVAPRCDPAQRLVDRQ
;
A
#
# COMPACT_ATOMS: atom_id res chain seq x y z
N MET A 1 -77.67 27.10 15.31
CA MET A 1 -78.49 25.91 14.95
C MET A 1 -78.25 25.66 13.48
N ILE A 2 -77.31 24.73 13.20
CA ILE A 2 -76.97 24.31 11.83
C ILE A 2 -78.05 23.30 11.44
N GLY A 3 -78.91 23.77 10.48
CA GLY A 3 -80.09 23.05 10.06
C GLY A 3 -79.79 21.66 9.52
N ASN A 4 -80.53 20.67 10.02
CA ASN A 4 -80.56 19.29 9.55
C ASN A 4 -81.16 19.13 8.15
N SER A 5 -80.68 19.90 7.19
CA SER A 5 -81.07 19.79 5.79
C SER A 5 -80.37 18.60 5.18
N ILE A 6 -81.07 17.74 4.48
CA ILE A 6 -80.60 16.61 3.72
C ILE A 6 -79.37 16.99 2.85
N THR A 7 -79.43 18.19 2.30
CA THR A 7 -78.32 18.78 1.50
C THR A 7 -77.02 18.94 2.27
N THR A 8 -77.08 19.36 3.55
CA THR A 8 -75.88 19.54 4.39
C THR A 8 -75.22 18.16 4.72
N ARG A 9 -76.05 17.15 4.98
CA ARG A 9 -75.53 15.77 5.22
C ARG A 9 -74.85 15.15 4.02
N LEU A 10 -75.46 15.41 2.82
CA LEU A 10 -74.86 14.95 1.54
C LEU A 10 -73.53 15.64 1.24
N ILE A 11 -73.43 16.97 1.45
CA ILE A 11 -72.19 17.71 1.26
C ILE A 11 -71.11 17.22 2.21
N VAL A 12 -71.40 17.00 3.49
CA VAL A 12 -70.45 16.47 4.50
C VAL A 12 -69.98 15.06 4.15
N LEU A 13 -70.87 14.18 3.70
CA LEU A 13 -70.51 12.83 3.29
C LEU A 13 -69.63 12.84 2.03
N LEU A 14 -69.90 13.68 1.03
CA LEU A 14 -69.10 13.80 -0.16
C LEU A 14 -67.71 14.36 0.15
N THR A 15 -67.63 15.41 0.98
CA THR A 15 -66.30 15.98 1.36
C THR A 15 -65.49 15.00 2.20
N LEU A 16 -66.10 14.29 3.12
CA LEU A 16 -65.41 13.29 3.93
C LEU A 16 -64.89 12.12 3.08
N SER A 17 -65.70 11.65 2.09
CA SER A 17 -65.23 10.59 1.19
C SER A 17 -64.07 11.04 0.29
N ALA A 18 -64.13 12.28 -0.22
CA ALA A 18 -63.07 12.86 -1.00
C ALA A 18 -61.77 12.99 -0.20
N VAL A 19 -61.82 13.45 1.05
CA VAL A 19 -60.64 13.55 1.93
C VAL A 19 -60.05 12.15 2.23
N VAL A 20 -60.87 11.13 2.46
CA VAL A 20 -60.41 9.76 2.69
C VAL A 20 -59.73 9.17 1.45
N ILE A 21 -60.30 9.39 0.26
CA ILE A 21 -59.73 8.90 -1.01
C ILE A 21 -58.38 9.58 -1.28
N ILE A 22 -58.30 10.89 -1.17
CA ILE A 22 -57.10 11.67 -1.41
C ILE A 22 -56.02 11.32 -0.36
N GLY A 23 -56.39 11.25 0.91
CA GLY A 23 -55.50 10.90 2.00
C GLY A 23 -54.92 9.48 1.88
N SER A 24 -55.76 8.49 1.51
CA SER A 24 -55.29 7.14 1.26
C SER A 24 -54.37 7.06 0.05
N GLY A 25 -54.65 7.78 -1.01
CA GLY A 25 -53.77 7.86 -2.19
C GLY A 25 -52.42 8.46 -1.85
N MET A 26 -52.38 9.58 -1.13
CA MET A 26 -51.15 10.20 -0.68
C MET A 26 -50.32 9.29 0.25
N LEU A 27 -50.98 8.54 1.13
CA LEU A 27 -50.28 7.60 2.05
C LEU A 27 -49.65 6.42 1.30
N LEU A 28 -50.36 5.91 0.30
CA LEU A 28 -49.84 4.83 -0.57
C LEU A 28 -48.66 5.33 -1.42
N ASP A 29 -48.81 6.50 -2.03
CA ASP A 29 -47.76 7.10 -2.87
C ASP A 29 -46.49 7.42 -2.04
N TYR A 30 -46.65 7.94 -0.83
CA TYR A 30 -45.55 8.17 0.09
C TYR A 30 -44.82 6.88 0.46
N ARG A 31 -45.54 5.80 0.75
CA ARG A 31 -44.95 4.51 1.08
C ARG A 31 -44.18 3.90 -0.08
N LEU A 32 -44.78 3.85 -1.24
CA LEU A 32 -44.14 3.33 -2.46
C LEU A 32 -42.95 4.16 -2.89
N SER A 33 -43.02 5.48 -2.80
CA SER A 33 -41.93 6.36 -3.17
C SER A 33 -40.72 6.27 -2.21
N SER A 34 -40.97 6.11 -0.90
CA SER A 34 -39.89 6.02 0.07
C SER A 34 -39.06 4.73 -0.04
N GLU A 35 -39.70 3.59 -0.37
CA GLU A 35 -39.01 2.34 -0.59
C GLU A 35 -38.13 2.40 -1.84
N GLN A 36 -38.59 2.96 -2.93
CA GLN A 36 -37.82 3.10 -4.18
C GLN A 36 -36.65 4.05 -4.04
N VAL A 37 -36.75 5.11 -3.25
CA VAL A 37 -35.62 6.03 -2.98
C VAL A 37 -34.55 5.35 -2.17
N LEU A 38 -34.87 4.56 -1.14
CA LEU A 38 -33.91 3.85 -0.35
C LEU A 38 -33.15 2.79 -1.16
N GLU A 39 -33.84 2.01 -2.00
CA GLU A 39 -33.18 1.05 -2.89
C GLU A 39 -32.24 1.73 -3.88
N ARG A 40 -32.65 2.84 -4.48
CA ARG A 40 -31.78 3.59 -5.41
C ARG A 40 -30.53 4.13 -4.72
N VAL A 41 -30.67 4.74 -3.55
CA VAL A 41 -29.54 5.27 -2.79
C VAL A 41 -28.57 4.15 -2.40
N GLN A 42 -29.08 2.97 -2.04
CA GLN A 42 -28.21 1.83 -1.73
C GLN A 42 -27.46 1.31 -2.96
N LEU A 43 -28.13 1.20 -4.12
CA LEU A 43 -27.51 0.77 -5.37
C LEU A 43 -26.46 1.78 -5.84
N GLU A 44 -26.81 3.07 -5.88
CA GLU A 44 -25.88 4.14 -6.26
C GLU A 44 -24.65 4.20 -5.32
N SER A 45 -24.86 4.01 -4.02
CA SER A 45 -23.77 3.96 -3.05
C SER A 45 -22.85 2.74 -3.26
N GLN A 46 -23.42 1.58 -3.55
CA GLN A 46 -22.63 0.37 -3.84
C GLN A 46 -21.85 0.50 -5.14
N ASP A 47 -22.44 1.08 -6.17
CA ASP A 47 -21.76 1.30 -7.44
C ASP A 47 -20.63 2.33 -7.32
N ALA A 48 -20.82 3.39 -6.55
CA ALA A 48 -19.79 4.38 -6.25
C ALA A 48 -18.61 3.75 -5.47
N VAL A 49 -18.89 2.89 -4.47
CA VAL A 49 -17.85 2.16 -3.75
C VAL A 49 -17.10 1.19 -4.65
N ARG A 50 -17.80 0.43 -5.50
CA ARG A 50 -17.16 -0.47 -6.46
C ARG A 50 -16.27 0.27 -7.44
N ALA A 51 -16.74 1.38 -7.98
CA ALA A 51 -15.93 2.23 -8.87
C ALA A 51 -14.65 2.71 -8.18
N ALA A 52 -14.78 3.24 -6.95
CA ALA A 52 -13.62 3.68 -6.17
C ALA A 52 -12.62 2.55 -5.87
N VAL A 53 -13.11 1.34 -5.56
CA VAL A 53 -12.23 0.17 -5.36
C VAL A 53 -11.51 -0.20 -6.66
N THR A 54 -12.23 -0.23 -7.79
CA THR A 54 -11.63 -0.54 -9.09
C THR A 54 -10.57 0.49 -9.49
N ASP A 55 -10.82 1.77 -9.27
CA ASP A 55 -9.86 2.84 -9.54
C ASP A 55 -8.61 2.70 -8.67
N MET A 56 -8.78 2.35 -7.39
CA MET A 56 -7.66 2.07 -6.49
C MET A 56 -6.84 0.85 -6.94
N GLU A 57 -7.50 -0.25 -7.33
CA GLU A 57 -6.83 -1.45 -7.84
C GLU A 57 -6.01 -1.13 -9.09
N HIS A 58 -6.57 -0.38 -10.05
CA HIS A 58 -5.84 0.06 -11.25
C HIS A 58 -4.61 0.91 -10.90
N TRP A 59 -4.74 1.81 -9.95
CA TRP A 59 -3.63 2.64 -9.50
C TRP A 59 -2.52 1.79 -8.84
N LEU A 60 -2.88 0.86 -7.97
CA LEU A 60 -1.94 -0.06 -7.33
C LEU A 60 -1.22 -0.95 -8.35
N ASP A 61 -1.95 -1.50 -9.32
CA ASP A 61 -1.39 -2.31 -10.40
C ASP A 61 -0.39 -1.51 -11.26
N GLY A 62 -0.67 -0.23 -11.51
CA GLY A 62 0.23 0.68 -12.21
C GLY A 62 1.55 0.88 -11.49
N VAL A 63 1.49 1.11 -10.16
CA VAL A 63 2.68 1.24 -9.30
C VAL A 63 3.48 -0.06 -9.25
N GLU A 64 2.80 -1.20 -9.08
CA GLU A 64 3.44 -2.51 -9.08
C GLU A 64 4.12 -2.81 -10.41
N GLY A 65 3.42 -2.59 -11.52
CA GLY A 65 3.92 -2.82 -12.87
C GLY A 65 5.18 -2.02 -13.17
N SER A 66 5.16 -0.73 -12.90
CA SER A 66 6.27 0.20 -13.10
C SER A 66 7.49 -0.20 -12.26
N THR A 67 7.27 -0.51 -10.98
CA THR A 67 8.35 -0.91 -10.06
C THR A 67 8.96 -2.27 -10.45
N ARG A 68 8.14 -3.24 -10.83
CA ARG A 68 8.61 -4.56 -11.31
C ARG A 68 9.39 -4.45 -12.61
N LEU A 69 8.95 -3.58 -13.53
CA LEU A 69 9.67 -3.32 -14.78
C LEU A 69 11.04 -2.72 -14.49
N LEU A 70 11.10 -1.69 -13.64
CA LEU A 70 12.36 -1.06 -13.22
C LEU A 70 13.30 -2.09 -12.58
N ALA A 71 12.81 -2.92 -11.67
CA ALA A 71 13.59 -3.98 -11.05
C ALA A 71 14.16 -4.98 -12.06
N ARG A 72 13.41 -5.38 -13.09
CA ARG A 72 13.90 -6.25 -14.18
C ARG A 72 14.99 -5.59 -14.99
N ILE A 73 14.84 -4.30 -15.32
CA ILE A 73 15.86 -3.53 -16.05
C ILE A 73 17.17 -3.49 -15.25
N LEU A 74 17.08 -3.24 -13.94
CA LEU A 74 18.23 -3.20 -13.04
C LEU A 74 18.94 -4.56 -12.86
N GLN A 75 18.22 -5.68 -13.08
CA GLN A 75 18.82 -7.02 -13.04
C GLN A 75 19.67 -7.35 -14.29
N GLN A 76 19.44 -6.68 -15.42
CA GLN A 76 20.03 -7.06 -16.71
C GLN A 76 21.45 -6.53 -16.89
N ARG A 77 21.80 -5.39 -16.29
CA ARG A 77 23.11 -4.78 -16.43
C ARG A 77 23.47 -3.87 -15.25
N ASP A 78 24.75 -3.52 -15.17
CA ASP A 78 25.23 -2.53 -14.23
C ASP A 78 24.95 -1.10 -14.73
N TYR A 79 24.55 -0.26 -13.81
CA TYR A 79 24.36 1.16 -14.06
C TYR A 79 25.28 1.97 -13.13
N SER A 80 25.81 3.09 -13.62
CA SER A 80 26.49 4.04 -12.74
C SER A 80 25.50 4.70 -11.78
N HIS A 81 26.00 5.29 -10.71
CA HIS A 81 25.16 6.03 -9.76
C HIS A 81 24.36 7.15 -10.44
N GLU A 82 24.99 7.86 -11.37
CA GLU A 82 24.34 8.90 -12.17
C GLU A 82 23.24 8.32 -13.07
N GLY A 83 23.50 7.16 -13.68
CA GLY A 83 22.50 6.47 -14.50
C GLY A 83 21.28 6.02 -13.68
N LEU A 84 21.48 5.54 -12.44
CA LEU A 84 20.40 5.19 -11.53
C LEU A 84 19.59 6.41 -11.09
N GLN A 85 20.26 7.54 -10.80
CA GLN A 85 19.59 8.79 -10.45
C GLN A 85 18.75 9.33 -11.62
N GLN A 86 19.28 9.32 -12.84
CA GLN A 86 18.54 9.78 -14.01
C GLN A 86 17.32 8.91 -14.27
N MET A 87 17.47 7.59 -14.18
CA MET A 87 16.37 6.63 -14.35
C MET A 87 15.25 6.87 -13.33
N LEU A 88 15.59 7.08 -12.05
CA LEU A 88 14.62 7.40 -11.02
C LEU A 88 13.89 8.72 -11.29
N LYS A 89 14.65 9.74 -11.67
CA LYS A 89 14.10 11.04 -12.04
C LYS A 89 13.09 10.89 -13.16
N ASP A 90 13.46 10.20 -14.24
CA ASP A 90 12.60 9.99 -15.40
C ASP A 90 11.33 9.21 -15.03
N VAL A 91 11.44 8.20 -14.16
CA VAL A 91 10.27 7.42 -13.70
C VAL A 91 9.29 8.28 -12.91
N VAL A 92 9.77 9.11 -11.98
CA VAL A 92 8.89 9.96 -11.16
C VAL A 92 8.33 11.13 -11.96
N GLU A 93 9.13 11.75 -12.83
CA GLU A 93 8.71 12.88 -13.65
C GLU A 93 7.62 12.51 -14.66
N ASN A 94 7.70 11.30 -15.22
CA ASN A 94 6.76 10.83 -16.25
C ASN A 94 5.62 9.97 -15.70
N ASN A 95 5.51 9.78 -14.38
CA ASN A 95 4.44 8.99 -13.77
C ASN A 95 3.80 9.77 -12.61
N GLN A 96 2.64 10.37 -12.89
CA GLN A 96 1.91 11.17 -11.91
C GLN A 96 1.26 10.35 -10.80
N ASP A 97 1.11 9.04 -10.99
CA ASP A 97 0.52 8.13 -10.00
C ASP A 97 1.52 7.75 -8.89
N ILE A 98 2.82 8.04 -9.11
CA ILE A 98 3.88 7.76 -8.16
C ILE A 98 4.27 9.06 -7.45
N TYR A 99 4.07 9.09 -6.12
CA TYR A 99 4.53 10.23 -5.30
C TYR A 99 6.05 10.38 -5.35
N GLY A 100 6.79 9.28 -5.25
CA GLY A 100 8.24 9.26 -5.30
C GLY A 100 8.81 7.86 -5.45
N ALA A 101 10.07 7.77 -5.85
CA ALA A 101 10.78 6.52 -6.01
C ALA A 101 12.24 6.61 -5.54
N THR A 102 12.75 5.50 -5.03
CA THR A 102 14.14 5.34 -4.62
C THR A 102 14.71 4.02 -5.12
N ILE A 103 16.02 3.99 -5.36
CA ILE A 103 16.81 2.77 -5.53
C ILE A 103 17.83 2.75 -4.41
N ALA A 104 17.64 1.85 -3.44
CA ALA A 104 18.54 1.70 -2.30
C ALA A 104 19.47 0.50 -2.53
N LEU A 105 20.76 0.77 -2.64
CA LEU A 105 21.77 -0.29 -2.75
C LEU A 105 22.08 -0.86 -1.37
N ASN A 106 22.48 -2.15 -1.34
CA ASN A 106 23.05 -2.72 -0.12
C ASN A 106 24.26 -1.87 0.30
N PRO A 107 24.33 -1.37 1.55
CA PRO A 107 25.46 -0.53 2.00
C PRO A 107 26.84 -1.15 1.74
N ALA A 108 26.95 -2.49 1.83
CA ALA A 108 28.21 -3.22 1.55
C ALA A 108 28.63 -3.16 0.06
N GLN A 109 27.70 -2.86 -0.85
CA GLN A 109 27.91 -2.84 -2.31
C GLN A 109 27.90 -1.42 -2.88
N ALA A 110 27.48 -0.43 -2.09
CA ALA A 110 27.29 0.95 -2.55
C ALA A 110 28.60 1.69 -2.84
N GLY A 111 29.76 1.11 -2.55
CA GLY A 111 31.07 1.76 -2.72
C GLY A 111 31.28 2.98 -1.79
N SER A 112 30.37 3.19 -0.85
CA SER A 112 30.35 4.28 0.12
C SER A 112 29.99 3.73 1.49
N SER A 113 30.63 4.22 2.53
CA SER A 113 30.35 3.82 3.92
C SER A 113 28.91 4.19 4.37
N ARG A 114 28.27 5.13 3.70
CA ARG A 114 26.92 5.61 3.98
C ARG A 114 25.84 4.93 3.13
N GLY A 115 26.23 4.11 2.14
CA GLY A 115 25.30 3.51 1.20
C GLY A 115 24.96 4.43 0.02
N PHE A 116 23.91 4.08 -0.73
CA PHE A 116 23.39 4.83 -1.87
C PHE A 116 21.88 4.66 -1.93
N ALA A 117 21.13 5.74 -1.76
CA ALA A 117 19.66 5.74 -1.80
C ALA A 117 19.13 7.13 -2.25
N PRO A 118 19.31 7.49 -3.54
CA PRO A 118 18.72 8.70 -4.11
C PRO A 118 17.19 8.56 -4.10
N TYR A 119 16.50 9.62 -3.73
CA TYR A 119 15.05 9.68 -3.69
C TYR A 119 14.54 10.89 -4.46
N TYR A 120 13.70 10.65 -5.45
CA TYR A 120 12.97 11.69 -6.16
C TYR A 120 11.49 11.60 -5.81
N PHE A 121 10.85 12.74 -5.56
CA PHE A 121 9.44 12.79 -5.17
C PHE A 121 8.79 14.14 -5.51
N HIS A 122 7.47 14.16 -5.60
CA HIS A 122 6.70 15.36 -5.83
C HIS A 122 6.34 16.04 -4.50
N ARG A 123 6.95 17.19 -4.20
CA ARG A 123 6.54 18.04 -3.09
C ARG A 123 5.73 19.21 -3.63
N GLN A 124 4.44 19.25 -3.33
CA GLN A 124 3.53 20.28 -3.86
C GLN A 124 3.55 20.40 -5.39
N GLY A 125 3.65 19.27 -6.09
CA GLY A 125 3.73 19.23 -7.56
C GLY A 125 5.11 19.54 -8.15
N ILE A 126 6.12 19.82 -7.32
CA ILE A 126 7.49 20.10 -7.76
C ILE A 126 8.34 18.87 -7.51
N LEU A 127 9.04 18.40 -8.57
CA LEU A 127 10.00 17.31 -8.44
C LEU A 127 11.15 17.73 -7.53
N THR A 128 11.32 17.00 -6.45
CA THR A 128 12.28 17.27 -5.37
C THR A 128 13.22 16.07 -5.22
N TYR A 129 14.45 16.34 -4.83
CA TYR A 129 15.47 15.33 -4.55
C TYR A 129 15.81 15.30 -3.08
N ALA A 130 15.97 14.10 -2.50
CA ALA A 130 16.57 13.86 -1.21
C ALA A 130 17.54 12.67 -1.27
N ASN A 131 18.50 12.62 -0.38
CA ASN A 131 19.42 11.49 -0.24
C ASN A 131 19.07 10.72 1.03
N LEU A 132 18.46 9.55 0.91
CA LEU A 132 18.06 8.73 2.06
C LEU A 132 19.24 7.96 2.69
N ALA A 133 20.45 8.06 2.08
CA ALA A 133 21.69 7.50 2.62
C ALA A 133 22.42 8.48 3.57
N ASP A 134 21.72 9.45 4.12
CA ASP A 134 22.28 10.38 5.10
C ASP A 134 22.25 9.79 6.53
N GLU A 135 22.91 10.47 7.46
CA GLU A 135 23.02 10.03 8.86
C GLU A 135 21.72 10.19 9.65
N GLN A 136 20.78 10.99 9.17
CA GLN A 136 19.52 11.27 9.86
C GLN A 136 18.45 10.25 9.47
N TYR A 137 18.36 9.89 8.18
CA TYR A 137 17.33 8.99 7.69
C TYR A 137 17.70 7.51 7.84
N GLN A 138 18.95 7.14 7.58
CA GLN A 138 19.48 5.78 7.75
C GLN A 138 18.58 4.71 7.10
N TYR A 139 18.41 4.77 5.76
CA TYR A 139 17.50 3.88 5.04
C TYR A 139 17.59 2.39 5.38
N PRO A 140 18.75 1.80 5.79
CA PRO A 140 18.81 0.38 6.15
C PRO A 140 18.00 0.03 7.39
N GLU A 141 17.72 1.01 8.27
CA GLU A 141 16.91 0.86 9.48
C GLU A 141 15.39 0.98 9.20
N GLN A 142 15.03 1.52 8.03
CA GLN A 142 13.63 1.77 7.68
C GLN A 142 12.89 0.47 7.36
N ALA A 143 11.61 0.40 7.74
CA ALA A 143 10.78 -0.78 7.55
C ALA A 143 10.68 -1.19 6.07
N TRP A 144 10.51 -0.21 5.16
CA TRP A 144 10.39 -0.46 3.73
C TRP A 144 11.63 -1.16 3.13
N TYR A 145 12.83 -0.87 3.64
CA TYR A 145 14.06 -1.53 3.20
C TYR A 145 14.25 -2.89 3.91
N ARG A 146 14.25 -2.88 5.24
CA ARG A 146 14.52 -4.04 6.08
C ARG A 146 13.55 -5.20 5.80
N ASP A 147 12.24 -4.89 5.78
CA ASP A 147 11.22 -5.92 5.64
C ASP A 147 11.21 -6.50 4.21
N THR A 148 11.53 -5.69 3.19
CA THR A 148 11.71 -6.15 1.81
C THR A 148 12.91 -7.07 1.66
N VAL A 149 14.06 -6.71 2.25
CA VAL A 149 15.26 -7.55 2.24
C VAL A 149 14.99 -8.87 2.96
N ALA A 150 14.34 -8.82 4.11
CA ALA A 150 13.99 -10.01 4.90
C ALA A 150 13.01 -10.92 4.15
N ALA A 151 12.01 -10.36 3.48
CA ALA A 151 11.02 -11.11 2.69
C ALA A 151 11.64 -11.77 1.45
N GLY A 152 12.64 -11.14 0.83
CA GLY A 152 13.28 -11.59 -0.42
C GLY A 152 12.31 -11.68 -1.62
N LYS A 153 11.19 -10.98 -1.56
CA LYS A 153 10.15 -10.91 -2.58
C LYS A 153 9.50 -9.52 -2.56
N PRO A 154 8.78 -9.13 -3.63
CA PRO A 154 8.03 -7.88 -3.64
C PRO A 154 7.02 -7.81 -2.50
N VAL A 155 6.93 -6.65 -1.84
CA VAL A 155 6.02 -6.41 -0.72
C VAL A 155 5.44 -4.99 -0.77
N TRP A 156 4.17 -4.88 -0.36
CA TRP A 156 3.59 -3.63 0.08
C TRP A 156 3.89 -3.45 1.57
N VAL A 157 4.53 -2.34 1.90
CA VAL A 157 4.80 -1.98 3.30
C VAL A 157 3.55 -1.35 3.89
N THR A 158 3.23 -1.69 5.15
CA THR A 158 2.13 -1.03 5.86
C THR A 158 2.30 0.48 5.87
N PRO A 159 1.21 1.27 5.76
CA PRO A 159 1.30 2.72 5.76
C PRO A 159 2.11 3.26 6.95
N TYR A 160 3.03 4.18 6.69
CA TYR A 160 3.90 4.81 7.67
C TYR A 160 4.11 6.29 7.35
N PHE A 161 4.53 7.07 8.35
CA PHE A 161 4.94 8.45 8.14
C PHE A 161 6.44 8.49 7.82
N ASP A 162 6.79 8.99 6.62
CA ASP A 162 8.17 9.02 6.12
C ASP A 162 8.92 10.26 6.61
N ALA A 163 9.26 10.26 7.89
CA ALA A 163 9.95 11.39 8.52
C ALA A 163 11.38 11.56 7.96
N GLY A 164 11.68 12.74 7.44
CA GLY A 164 12.99 13.07 6.86
C GLY A 164 13.18 12.62 5.41
N GLY A 165 12.24 11.86 4.85
CA GLY A 165 12.17 11.56 3.43
C GLY A 165 11.14 12.48 2.75
N GLY A 166 9.93 11.97 2.53
CA GLY A 166 8.82 12.76 1.96
C GLY A 166 8.06 13.64 2.96
N ASP A 167 8.16 13.40 4.25
CA ASP A 167 7.41 14.01 5.36
C ASP A 167 5.89 13.89 5.18
N ILE A 168 5.42 12.75 4.65
CA ILE A 168 4.00 12.43 4.46
C ILE A 168 3.67 11.01 4.95
N LEU A 169 2.38 10.77 5.16
CA LEU A 169 1.86 9.41 5.33
C LEU A 169 1.83 8.73 3.97
N MET A 170 2.53 7.60 3.82
CA MET A 170 2.61 6.86 2.57
C MET A 170 2.60 5.35 2.79
N THR A 171 2.37 4.61 1.72
CA THR A 171 2.71 3.20 1.61
C THR A 171 3.73 3.02 0.49
N THR A 172 4.56 2.02 0.58
CA THR A 172 5.65 1.77 -0.38
C THR A 172 5.53 0.37 -0.94
N TYR A 173 5.53 0.25 -2.26
CA TYR A 173 5.75 -1.02 -2.93
C TYR A 173 7.23 -1.21 -3.20
N ALA A 174 7.84 -2.19 -2.58
CA ALA A 174 9.26 -2.43 -2.66
C ALA A 174 9.57 -3.80 -3.31
N VAL A 175 10.51 -3.79 -4.25
CA VAL A 175 10.93 -4.98 -5.01
C VAL A 175 12.42 -5.20 -4.78
N PRO A 176 12.83 -6.35 -4.18
CA PRO A 176 14.24 -6.65 -4.01
C PRO A 176 14.86 -7.04 -5.35
N VAL A 177 15.99 -6.44 -5.69
CA VAL A 177 16.76 -6.72 -6.89
C VAL A 177 17.97 -7.57 -6.52
N PHE A 178 18.01 -8.79 -7.04
CA PHE A 178 19.15 -9.70 -6.85
C PHE A 178 19.93 -9.80 -8.16
N ARG A 179 21.23 -9.62 -8.09
CA ARG A 179 22.12 -9.92 -9.23
C ARG A 179 22.46 -11.39 -9.24
N VAL A 180 22.59 -11.90 -10.44
CA VAL A 180 23.13 -13.24 -10.68
C VAL A 180 24.54 -13.04 -11.17
N ASP A 181 25.53 -13.39 -10.34
CA ASP A 181 26.92 -13.41 -10.77
C ASP A 181 27.11 -14.44 -11.90
N GLY A 182 28.11 -14.22 -12.77
CA GLY A 182 28.33 -15.01 -13.99
C GLY A 182 28.42 -16.54 -13.80
N ASP A 183 28.50 -17.03 -12.56
CA ASP A 183 28.48 -18.45 -12.18
C ASP A 183 27.08 -19.01 -11.91
N GLY A 184 26.00 -18.26 -12.16
CA GLY A 184 24.62 -18.75 -11.98
C GLY A 184 24.20 -18.91 -10.50
N GLN A 185 25.06 -18.56 -9.57
CA GLN A 185 24.70 -18.54 -8.15
C GLN A 185 24.03 -17.20 -7.82
N ARG A 186 22.75 -17.25 -7.44
CA ARG A 186 22.08 -16.10 -6.82
C ARG A 186 22.92 -15.70 -5.60
N GLU A 187 23.47 -14.49 -5.63
CA GLU A 187 24.20 -13.96 -4.49
C GLU A 187 23.25 -13.87 -3.29
N ARG A 188 23.29 -14.89 -2.43
CA ARG A 188 22.56 -14.93 -1.16
C ARG A 188 23.14 -13.98 -0.11
N ARG A 189 24.12 -13.15 -0.48
CA ARG A 189 24.81 -12.25 0.46
C ARG A 189 23.90 -11.20 1.10
N SER A 190 22.73 -10.92 0.53
CA SER A 190 21.74 -10.08 1.20
C SER A 190 21.01 -10.76 2.38
N ARG A 191 21.03 -12.09 2.47
CA ARG A 191 20.38 -12.84 3.56
C ARG A 191 21.24 -13.03 4.81
N ASP A 192 22.54 -12.97 4.69
CA ASP A 192 23.42 -13.38 5.80
C ASP A 192 23.81 -12.23 6.74
N SER A 193 23.52 -10.98 6.37
CA SER A 193 23.83 -9.84 7.23
C SER A 193 22.76 -9.54 8.31
N CYS A 194 21.60 -10.21 8.27
CA CYS A 194 20.54 -10.06 9.28
C CYS A 194 20.30 -11.32 10.12
N HIS A 195 21.16 -12.34 10.04
CA HIS A 195 21.09 -13.46 10.99
C HIS A 195 21.94 -13.13 12.22
N PRO A 196 21.37 -13.22 13.44
CA PRO A 196 22.19 -13.20 14.65
C PRO A 196 23.18 -14.37 14.54
N PRO A 197 24.43 -14.21 15.00
CA PRO A 197 25.43 -15.24 14.88
C PRO A 197 24.87 -16.53 15.47
N ARG A 198 24.78 -17.58 14.64
CA ARG A 198 24.41 -18.91 15.11
C ARG A 198 25.40 -19.23 16.21
N ARG A 199 24.91 -19.31 17.45
CA ARG A 199 25.68 -19.89 18.55
C ARG A 199 26.15 -21.24 18.05
N ARG A 200 27.46 -21.40 17.85
CA ARG A 200 28.06 -22.74 17.63
C ARG A 200 27.60 -23.59 18.79
N PRO A 201 27.02 -24.77 18.57
CA PRO A 201 26.84 -25.70 19.67
C PRO A 201 28.21 -25.90 20.30
N VAL A 202 28.35 -25.55 21.57
CA VAL A 202 29.53 -25.86 22.37
C VAL A 202 29.60 -27.38 22.35
N ALA A 203 30.59 -27.93 21.66
CA ALA A 203 30.85 -29.33 21.70
C ALA A 203 31.02 -29.72 23.18
N PRO A 204 30.36 -30.79 23.66
CA PRO A 204 30.50 -31.20 25.04
C PRO A 204 32.00 -31.43 25.30
N ARG A 205 32.56 -30.70 26.26
CA ARG A 205 33.92 -30.98 26.78
C ARG A 205 33.91 -32.41 27.29
N CYS A 206 34.61 -33.29 26.61
CA CYS A 206 34.92 -34.60 27.17
C CYS A 206 35.71 -34.39 28.44
N ASP A 207 35.07 -34.64 29.56
CA ASP A 207 35.70 -34.69 30.87
C ASP A 207 36.74 -35.86 30.86
N PRO A 208 38.04 -35.62 31.10
CA PRO A 208 39.02 -36.67 31.11
C PRO A 208 38.80 -37.73 32.21
N ALA A 209 37.90 -37.52 33.17
CA ALA A 209 37.57 -38.47 34.22
C ALA A 209 36.71 -39.66 33.76
N GLN A 210 36.07 -39.60 32.57
CA GLN A 210 35.21 -40.70 32.08
C GLN A 210 35.95 -41.78 31.28
N ARG A 211 37.25 -41.66 31.08
CA ARG A 211 38.05 -42.67 30.37
C ARG A 211 38.55 -43.82 31.24
N LEU A 212 38.27 -43.84 32.53
CA LEU A 212 38.78 -44.84 33.46
C LEU A 212 37.74 -45.91 33.85
N VAL A 213 36.50 -45.85 33.39
CA VAL A 213 35.43 -46.80 33.78
C VAL A 213 35.18 -47.88 32.70
N ASP A 214 35.63 -47.69 31.45
CA ASP A 214 35.38 -48.65 30.36
C ASP A 214 36.56 -49.61 30.06
N ARG A 215 37.43 -49.86 31.07
CA ARG A 215 38.47 -50.89 31.01
C ARG A 215 38.47 -51.72 32.30
N GLN A 216 37.44 -52.48 32.51
CA GLN A 216 37.48 -53.72 33.27
C GLN A 216 36.48 -54.71 32.67
#